data_c50d4780f2bb0c00e53f2ba35740bec7
#
_entry.id   c50d4780f2bb0c00e53f2ba35740bec7
#
_cell.length_a   1.000
_cell.length_b   1.000
_cell.length_c   1.000
_cell.angle_alpha   90.00
_cell.angle_beta   90.00
_cell.angle_gamma   90.00
#
_symmetry.space_group_name_H-M   'P 1'
#
loop_
_entity.id
_entity.type
_entity.pdbx_description
1 polymer ?
#
loop_
_entity_poly.entity_id
_entity_poly.type
_entity_poly.pdbx_seq_one_letter_code
_entity_poly.pdbx_strand_id
1 'polypeptide(L)'
;MNAEYLDIDVRVQGALLKVSLAAQNRSRETWSPENFSVGWQFFDPQTNRFIEEGAWTPVVCDVPPGARANFEISIPFPPEAGAYEIYLSHIQPSRGWAYASGEPFLRILVEEADGHLRVQAQEITTLRSLRWRRIWAALPKLFATPVRTIAQNHRLIRSMARRDILARYRGSFGDVFWTILNPLLLMATYFFVFGIVLQSRFGADQSRTGFALYFLAGMLPWLAFSEPVGRAAYVILEHRNFVKKLVFPLDTLPVNQVVSGLVTELFGAGVFITGLLIIRHAVPAAVLWLPVLLIPQLLFTLGICWFLAALGVYMRDLGQIMALVLTMWFFITPICYQESTNLSPAISAVMRQNPLYVLVRGYRAVFLEGHAPEFLPLVKLWVIALALFFLGHVWFYRLRKSFADVI
;
A
#
# COMPACT_ATOMS: atom_id res chain seq x y z
N MET A 1 25.56 -31.43 5.71
CA MET A 1 25.63 -31.93 7.10
C MET A 1 24.47 -31.38 7.86
N ASN A 2 23.81 -32.12 8.73
CA ASN A 2 22.67 -31.68 9.50
C ASN A 2 22.97 -31.83 11.00
N ALA A 3 22.74 -30.76 11.78
CA ALA A 3 22.98 -30.72 13.20
C ALA A 3 21.68 -30.43 13.96
N GLU A 4 21.42 -31.19 15.02
CA GLU A 4 20.31 -30.92 15.95
C GLU A 4 20.91 -30.35 17.24
N TYR A 5 20.44 -29.16 17.62
CA TYR A 5 20.92 -28.48 18.83
C TYR A 5 20.08 -28.90 20.04
N LEU A 6 20.75 -29.32 21.09
CA LEU A 6 20.16 -29.86 22.32
C LEU A 6 20.85 -29.19 23.54
N ASP A 7 20.20 -29.29 24.69
CA ASP A 7 20.76 -28.89 26.00
C ASP A 7 21.37 -27.48 26.00
N ILE A 8 20.57 -26.50 25.50
CA ILE A 8 21.01 -25.11 25.31
C ILE A 8 20.89 -24.36 26.63
N ASP A 9 22.01 -23.82 27.11
CA ASP A 9 22.07 -22.95 28.29
C ASP A 9 22.77 -21.64 27.90
N VAL A 10 22.11 -20.52 28.15
CA VAL A 10 22.59 -19.17 27.82
C VAL A 10 22.68 -18.35 29.09
N ARG A 11 23.90 -17.96 29.48
CA ARG A 11 24.16 -17.17 30.68
C ARG A 11 24.91 -15.90 30.39
N VAL A 12 24.51 -14.82 31.03
CA VAL A 12 25.21 -13.55 30.98
C VAL A 12 26.25 -13.49 32.10
N GLN A 13 27.51 -13.26 31.77
CA GLN A 13 28.62 -13.07 32.73
C GLN A 13 29.37 -11.77 32.42
N GLY A 14 29.03 -10.70 33.11
CA GLY A 14 29.59 -9.37 32.82
C GLY A 14 29.26 -8.91 31.41
N ALA A 15 30.26 -8.58 30.62
CA ALA A 15 30.14 -8.17 29.22
C ALA A 15 30.20 -9.33 28.22
N LEU A 16 30.08 -10.57 28.69
CA LEU A 16 30.14 -11.77 27.85
C LEU A 16 28.81 -12.55 27.95
N LEU A 17 28.37 -13.04 26.82
CA LEU A 17 27.31 -14.04 26.74
C LEU A 17 27.95 -15.42 26.57
N LYS A 18 27.79 -16.29 27.56
CA LYS A 18 28.24 -17.68 27.48
C LYS A 18 27.09 -18.56 27.03
N VAL A 19 27.31 -19.28 25.95
CA VAL A 19 26.38 -20.23 25.38
C VAL A 19 26.99 -21.62 25.43
N SER A 20 26.38 -22.51 26.22
CA SER A 20 26.71 -23.94 26.19
C SER A 20 25.59 -24.68 25.46
N LEU A 21 25.96 -25.53 24.54
CA LEU A 21 25.02 -26.34 23.77
C LEU A 21 25.63 -27.68 23.37
N ALA A 22 24.78 -28.69 23.24
CA ALA A 22 25.13 -29.96 22.62
C ALA A 22 24.60 -29.98 21.17
N ALA A 23 25.45 -30.37 20.21
CA ALA A 23 25.03 -30.60 18.84
C ALA A 23 25.10 -32.09 18.51
N GLN A 24 23.99 -32.69 18.06
CA GLN A 24 23.95 -34.07 17.61
C GLN A 24 24.17 -34.16 16.11
N ASN A 25 25.05 -35.01 15.67
CA ASN A 25 25.32 -35.25 14.26
C ASN A 25 24.18 -36.07 13.61
N ARG A 26 23.30 -35.40 12.90
CA ARG A 26 22.21 -36.01 12.13
C ARG A 26 22.56 -36.22 10.66
N SER A 27 23.82 -35.99 10.29
CA SER A 27 24.32 -36.24 8.94
C SER A 27 24.83 -37.68 8.75
N ARG A 28 25.16 -38.03 7.54
CA ARG A 28 25.76 -39.31 7.19
C ARG A 28 27.31 -39.28 7.24
N GLU A 29 27.86 -38.08 7.45
CA GLU A 29 29.29 -37.85 7.44
C GLU A 29 29.79 -37.61 8.86
N THR A 30 31.03 -38.03 9.17
CA THR A 30 31.67 -37.74 10.45
C THR A 30 32.12 -36.28 10.48
N TRP A 31 31.80 -35.57 11.55
CA TRP A 31 32.32 -34.23 11.78
C TRP A 31 33.76 -34.32 12.30
N SER A 32 34.65 -33.53 11.75
CA SER A 32 36.00 -33.37 12.17
C SER A 32 36.34 -31.89 12.45
N PRO A 33 37.42 -31.59 13.19
CA PRO A 33 37.82 -30.21 13.46
C PRO A 33 38.04 -29.36 12.18
N GLU A 34 38.33 -30.01 11.05
CA GLU A 34 38.57 -29.33 9.77
C GLU A 34 37.29 -29.02 8.98
N ASN A 35 36.21 -29.79 9.21
CA ASN A 35 35.00 -29.71 8.37
C ASN A 35 33.76 -29.18 9.09
N PHE A 36 33.79 -29.06 10.43
CA PHE A 36 32.66 -28.65 11.22
C PHE A 36 33.06 -27.72 12.38
N SER A 37 32.48 -26.54 12.41
CA SER A 37 32.63 -25.57 13.50
C SER A 37 31.30 -24.96 13.81
N VAL A 38 31.11 -24.43 15.02
CA VAL A 38 29.97 -23.61 15.41
C VAL A 38 30.44 -22.16 15.61
N GLY A 39 29.73 -21.22 15.04
CA GLY A 39 30.05 -19.82 15.13
C GLY A 39 28.79 -18.99 15.38
N TRP A 40 28.98 -17.69 15.52
CA TRP A 40 27.92 -16.74 15.73
C TRP A 40 28.08 -15.51 14.88
N GLN A 41 26.93 -14.84 14.60
CA GLN A 41 26.86 -13.58 13.88
C GLN A 41 25.86 -12.65 14.55
N PHE A 42 26.17 -11.35 14.60
CA PHE A 42 25.28 -10.30 15.05
C PHE A 42 24.48 -9.69 13.91
N PHE A 43 23.20 -9.47 14.17
CA PHE A 43 22.28 -8.78 13.28
C PHE A 43 21.51 -7.71 14.05
N ASP A 44 21.17 -6.62 13.36
CA ASP A 44 20.21 -5.63 13.84
C ASP A 44 18.79 -6.23 13.81
N PRO A 45 18.08 -6.32 14.92
CA PRO A 45 16.75 -6.93 14.99
C PRO A 45 15.69 -6.20 14.18
N GLN A 46 15.86 -4.89 13.92
CA GLN A 46 14.89 -4.09 13.17
C GLN A 46 15.11 -4.15 11.67
N THR A 47 16.36 -4.03 11.23
CA THR A 47 16.74 -3.97 9.80
C THR A 47 17.20 -5.30 9.25
N ASN A 48 17.55 -6.26 10.12
CA ASN A 48 18.21 -7.53 9.79
C ASN A 48 19.54 -7.34 9.04
N ARG A 49 20.19 -6.20 9.28
CA ARG A 49 21.51 -5.92 8.73
C ARG A 49 22.55 -6.71 9.51
N PHE A 50 23.45 -7.38 8.80
CA PHE A 50 24.63 -7.98 9.37
C PHE A 50 25.52 -6.91 10.02
N ILE A 51 26.01 -7.18 11.23
CA ILE A 51 26.86 -6.27 11.99
C ILE A 51 28.26 -6.83 12.08
N GLU A 52 28.42 -8.03 12.67
CA GLU A 52 29.70 -8.62 12.96
C GLU A 52 29.62 -10.16 12.97
N GLU A 53 30.73 -10.81 12.70
CA GLU A 53 30.93 -12.25 12.79
C GLU A 53 32.01 -12.56 13.80
N GLY A 54 31.76 -13.55 14.66
CA GLY A 54 32.71 -13.97 15.67
C GLY A 54 33.53 -15.17 15.29
N ALA A 55 34.40 -15.54 16.22
CA ALA A 55 35.25 -16.70 16.07
C ALA A 55 34.46 -18.01 15.95
N TRP A 56 34.97 -18.93 15.15
CA TRP A 56 34.41 -20.26 14.99
C TRP A 56 35.03 -21.23 16.00
N THR A 57 34.17 -22.03 16.63
CA THR A 57 34.59 -23.06 17.58
C THR A 57 34.52 -24.43 16.89
N PRO A 58 35.64 -25.07 16.52
CA PRO A 58 35.62 -26.38 15.91
C PRO A 58 35.24 -27.49 16.91
N VAL A 59 34.83 -28.66 16.44
CA VAL A 59 34.70 -29.85 17.29
C VAL A 59 36.08 -30.25 17.82
N VAL A 60 36.12 -30.79 19.06
CA VAL A 60 37.40 -31.18 19.70
C VAL A 60 37.91 -32.53 19.18
N CYS A 61 37.01 -33.41 18.76
CA CYS A 61 37.33 -34.74 18.25
C CYS A 61 36.33 -35.13 17.16
N ASP A 62 36.63 -36.20 16.44
CA ASP A 62 35.73 -36.74 15.43
C ASP A 62 34.38 -37.19 16.03
N VAL A 63 33.31 -36.72 15.43
CA VAL A 63 31.91 -36.99 15.88
C VAL A 63 31.21 -37.81 14.81
N PRO A 64 31.08 -39.13 14.99
CA PRO A 64 30.41 -39.98 14.01
C PRO A 64 28.89 -39.68 13.95
N PRO A 65 28.18 -40.14 12.89
CA PRO A 65 26.75 -40.03 12.78
C PRO A 65 26.03 -40.56 14.03
N GLY A 66 25.08 -39.73 14.55
CA GLY A 66 24.30 -40.02 15.78
C GLY A 66 24.97 -39.59 17.09
N ALA A 67 26.27 -39.35 17.11
CA ALA A 67 27.00 -38.89 18.32
C ALA A 67 26.74 -37.40 18.62
N ARG A 68 27.12 -36.98 19.83
CA ARG A 68 26.97 -35.59 20.31
C ARG A 68 28.30 -34.93 20.53
N ALA A 69 28.39 -33.64 20.26
CA ALA A 69 29.53 -32.80 20.62
C ALA A 69 29.01 -31.62 21.49
N ASN A 70 29.74 -31.27 22.52
CA ASN A 70 29.43 -30.13 23.38
C ASN A 70 30.29 -28.95 22.95
N PHE A 71 29.65 -27.75 22.95
CA PHE A 71 30.29 -26.49 22.63
C PHE A 71 30.09 -25.51 23.75
N GLU A 72 31.13 -24.78 24.11
CA GLU A 72 31.12 -23.64 24.97
C GLU A 72 31.60 -22.42 24.18
N ILE A 73 30.69 -21.47 23.94
CA ILE A 73 30.95 -20.33 23.09
C ILE A 73 30.81 -19.06 23.96
N SER A 74 31.86 -18.25 23.97
CA SER A 74 31.86 -16.95 24.63
C SER A 74 31.73 -15.86 23.57
N ILE A 75 30.66 -15.10 23.66
CA ILE A 75 30.31 -14.04 22.70
C ILE A 75 30.58 -12.70 23.38
N PRO A 76 31.62 -11.95 22.94
CA PRO A 76 31.84 -10.59 23.43
C PRO A 76 30.72 -9.69 22.92
N PHE A 77 30.29 -8.76 23.75
CA PHE A 77 29.20 -7.86 23.39
C PHE A 77 29.72 -6.58 22.75
N PRO A 78 29.05 -6.05 21.72
CA PRO A 78 29.47 -4.78 21.11
C PRO A 78 29.37 -3.63 22.14
N PRO A 79 30.26 -2.63 22.04
CA PRO A 79 30.34 -1.53 23.00
C PRO A 79 29.15 -0.54 22.93
N GLU A 80 28.29 -0.65 21.92
CA GLU A 80 27.16 0.25 21.74
C GLU A 80 25.90 -0.31 22.40
N ALA A 81 25.22 0.51 23.22
CA ALA A 81 23.94 0.15 23.83
C ALA A 81 22.88 -0.09 22.75
N GLY A 82 22.12 -1.17 22.85
CA GLY A 82 21.10 -1.50 21.88
C GLY A 82 20.57 -2.92 21.95
N ALA A 83 19.64 -3.22 21.07
CA ALA A 83 19.11 -4.56 20.89
C ALA A 83 19.85 -5.26 19.73
N TYR A 84 20.19 -6.54 19.95
CA TYR A 84 20.92 -7.34 18.98
C TYR A 84 20.29 -8.72 18.84
N GLU A 85 20.41 -9.26 17.65
CA GLU A 85 19.95 -10.60 17.30
C GLU A 85 21.17 -11.44 16.94
N ILE A 86 21.39 -12.51 17.69
CA ILE A 86 22.54 -13.40 17.50
C ILE A 86 22.05 -14.66 16.81
N TYR A 87 22.65 -14.98 15.66
CA TYR A 87 22.45 -16.25 14.99
C TYR A 87 23.66 -17.14 15.29
N LEU A 88 23.40 -18.23 15.99
CA LEU A 88 24.40 -19.24 16.29
C LEU A 88 24.09 -20.50 15.48
N SER A 89 25.02 -20.89 14.61
CA SER A 89 24.84 -21.97 13.67
C SER A 89 26.17 -22.66 13.41
N HIS A 90 26.12 -23.88 12.90
CA HIS A 90 27.30 -24.50 12.38
C HIS A 90 27.71 -23.93 11.01
N ILE A 91 29.00 -23.99 10.76
CA ILE A 91 29.61 -23.54 9.53
C ILE A 91 30.49 -24.63 8.96
N GLN A 92 30.51 -24.73 7.65
CA GLN A 92 31.38 -25.60 6.89
C GLN A 92 32.29 -24.75 6.02
N PRO A 93 33.62 -24.88 6.10
CA PRO A 93 34.54 -24.07 5.30
C PRO A 93 34.25 -24.11 3.79
N SER A 94 33.75 -25.25 3.28
CA SER A 94 33.45 -25.45 1.85
C SER A 94 32.05 -24.97 1.43
N ARG A 95 31.10 -24.81 2.37
CA ARG A 95 29.66 -24.52 2.08
C ARG A 95 29.12 -23.26 2.76
N GLY A 96 29.87 -22.72 3.73
CA GLY A 96 29.45 -21.56 4.50
C GLY A 96 28.45 -21.89 5.62
N TRP A 97 27.67 -20.91 6.02
CA TRP A 97 26.73 -20.97 7.13
C TRP A 97 25.53 -21.86 6.83
N ALA A 98 25.26 -22.82 7.69
CA ALA A 98 24.16 -23.78 7.50
C ALA A 98 22.76 -23.13 7.55
N TYR A 99 22.57 -22.10 8.36
CA TYR A 99 21.30 -21.37 8.40
C TYR A 99 20.97 -20.72 7.05
N ALA A 100 21.99 -20.30 6.26
CA ALA A 100 21.78 -19.74 4.93
C ALA A 100 21.24 -20.77 3.93
N SER A 101 21.56 -22.05 4.14
CA SER A 101 21.04 -23.19 3.37
C SER A 101 19.65 -23.65 3.86
N GLY A 102 19.08 -22.98 4.87
CA GLY A 102 17.74 -23.28 5.40
C GLY A 102 17.72 -24.25 6.58
N GLU A 103 18.88 -24.62 7.11
CA GLU A 103 18.98 -25.47 8.29
C GLU A 103 18.60 -24.70 9.57
N PRO A 104 18.17 -25.42 10.64
CA PRO A 104 17.86 -24.81 11.92
C PRO A 104 19.11 -24.18 12.56
N PHE A 105 18.89 -23.06 13.27
CA PHE A 105 19.91 -22.36 14.03
C PHE A 105 19.36 -21.82 15.34
N LEU A 106 20.22 -21.57 16.32
CA LEU A 106 19.84 -20.93 17.56
C LEU A 106 19.83 -19.41 17.37
N ARG A 107 18.67 -18.82 17.56
CA ARG A 107 18.44 -17.37 17.59
C ARG A 107 18.35 -16.90 19.03
N ILE A 108 19.17 -15.92 19.39
CA ILE A 108 19.15 -15.30 20.71
C ILE A 108 18.90 -13.81 20.52
N LEU A 109 17.86 -13.28 21.15
CA LEU A 109 17.58 -11.86 21.19
C LEU A 109 18.09 -11.29 22.51
N VAL A 110 18.97 -10.31 22.43
CA VAL A 110 19.58 -9.66 23.60
C VAL A 110 19.42 -8.16 23.51
N GLU A 111 19.32 -7.54 24.67
CA GLU A 111 19.25 -6.09 24.81
C GLU A 111 20.29 -5.63 25.83
N GLU A 112 21.06 -4.64 25.46
CA GLU A 112 21.96 -3.94 26.37
C GLU A 112 21.32 -2.61 26.77
N ALA A 113 21.06 -2.46 28.06
CA ALA A 113 20.56 -1.24 28.66
C ALA A 113 21.27 -1.00 29.99
N ASP A 114 21.78 0.20 30.21
CA ASP A 114 22.44 0.64 31.44
C ASP A 114 23.65 -0.24 31.86
N GLY A 115 24.42 -0.76 30.89
CA GLY A 115 25.55 -1.64 31.12
C GLY A 115 25.19 -3.07 31.54
N HIS A 116 23.93 -3.45 31.45
CA HIS A 116 23.41 -4.78 31.74
C HIS A 116 22.90 -5.46 30.49
N LEU A 117 23.35 -6.69 30.27
CA LEU A 117 22.85 -7.56 29.21
C LEU A 117 21.63 -8.33 29.69
N ARG A 118 20.57 -8.33 28.91
CA ARG A 118 19.37 -9.14 29.15
C ARG A 118 19.06 -10.00 27.94
N VAL A 119 18.93 -11.30 28.15
CA VAL A 119 18.42 -12.22 27.12
C VAL A 119 16.91 -12.11 27.14
N GLN A 120 16.32 -11.60 26.06
CA GLN A 120 14.87 -11.44 25.91
C GLN A 120 14.21 -12.73 25.41
N ALA A 121 14.86 -13.43 24.50
CA ALA A 121 14.35 -14.67 23.92
C ALA A 121 15.48 -15.54 23.37
N GLN A 122 15.29 -16.85 23.45
CA GLN A 122 16.12 -17.84 22.77
C GLN A 122 15.22 -18.87 22.10
N GLU A 123 15.50 -19.20 20.85
CA GLU A 123 14.69 -20.19 20.11
C GLU A 123 15.51 -20.85 19.00
N ILE A 124 15.25 -22.14 18.75
CA ILE A 124 15.73 -22.82 17.54
C ILE A 124 14.75 -22.51 16.42
N THR A 125 15.24 -21.97 15.31
CA THR A 125 14.41 -21.52 14.22
C THR A 125 15.08 -21.69 12.87
N THR A 126 14.39 -21.41 11.77
CA THR A 126 14.94 -21.38 10.41
C THR A 126 14.72 -19.99 9.80
N LEU A 127 15.55 -19.59 8.84
CA LEU A 127 15.32 -18.31 8.15
C LEU A 127 13.94 -18.21 7.51
N ARG A 128 13.40 -19.35 7.04
CA ARG A 128 12.06 -19.40 6.44
C ARG A 128 10.98 -19.08 7.47
N SER A 129 11.02 -19.69 8.66
CA SER A 129 10.05 -19.44 9.72
C SER A 129 10.14 -18.02 10.25
N LEU A 130 11.36 -17.48 10.40
CA LEU A 130 11.56 -16.07 10.80
C LEU A 130 10.99 -15.09 9.79
N ARG A 131 11.23 -15.32 8.48
CA ARG A 131 10.64 -14.49 7.42
C ARG A 131 9.11 -14.51 7.49
N TRP A 132 8.51 -15.67 7.64
CA TRP A 132 7.05 -15.80 7.78
C TRP A 132 6.52 -15.09 9.03
N ARG A 133 7.14 -15.30 10.20
CA ARG A 133 6.76 -14.60 11.44
C ARG A 133 6.86 -13.08 11.30
N ARG A 134 7.94 -12.57 10.70
CA ARG A 134 8.11 -11.13 10.43
C ARG A 134 7.04 -10.58 9.49
N ILE A 135 6.68 -11.32 8.45
CA ILE A 135 5.57 -10.96 7.54
C ILE A 135 4.26 -10.89 8.33
N TRP A 136 3.92 -11.92 9.10
CA TRP A 136 2.68 -11.94 9.90
C TRP A 136 2.66 -10.86 10.98
N ALA A 137 3.76 -10.59 11.66
CA ALA A 137 3.87 -9.52 12.64
C ALA A 137 3.81 -8.10 12.03
N ALA A 138 4.18 -7.96 10.76
CA ALA A 138 4.08 -6.70 10.03
C ALA A 138 2.66 -6.41 9.51
N LEU A 139 1.86 -7.45 9.24
CA LEU A 139 0.50 -7.30 8.68
C LEU A 139 -0.41 -6.36 9.50
N PRO A 140 -0.58 -6.53 10.83
CA PRO A 140 -1.43 -5.63 11.61
C PRO A 140 -0.95 -4.17 11.55
N LYS A 141 0.37 -3.96 11.53
CA LYS A 141 0.96 -2.63 11.40
C LYS A 141 0.67 -2.03 10.03
N LEU A 142 0.73 -2.83 8.95
CA LEU A 142 0.42 -2.40 7.60
C LEU A 142 -1.03 -1.92 7.47
N PHE A 143 -1.99 -2.64 8.09
CA PHE A 143 -3.39 -2.25 8.08
C PHE A 143 -3.69 -1.04 8.97
N ALA A 144 -3.05 -0.95 10.14
CA ALA A 144 -3.27 0.14 11.08
C ALA A 144 -2.63 1.47 10.64
N THR A 145 -1.46 1.42 9.98
CA THR A 145 -0.67 2.62 9.68
C THR A 145 -1.42 3.65 8.82
N PRO A 146 -2.03 3.33 7.66
CA PRO A 146 -2.70 4.32 6.83
C PRO A 146 -3.90 4.95 7.54
N VAL A 147 -4.69 4.15 8.22
CA VAL A 147 -5.86 4.62 8.97
C VAL A 147 -5.42 5.54 10.11
N ARG A 148 -4.40 5.13 10.86
CA ARG A 148 -3.84 5.94 11.95
C ARG A 148 -3.25 7.26 11.44
N THR A 149 -2.52 7.24 10.33
CA THR A 149 -1.93 8.45 9.72
C THR A 149 -3.03 9.44 9.33
N ILE A 150 -4.09 8.99 8.67
CA ILE A 150 -5.23 9.83 8.28
C ILE A 150 -5.94 10.39 9.52
N ALA A 151 -6.23 9.54 10.51
CA ALA A 151 -6.93 9.94 11.72
C ALA A 151 -6.12 10.95 12.57
N GLN A 152 -4.82 10.72 12.74
CA GLN A 152 -3.96 11.63 13.52
C GLN A 152 -3.73 12.97 12.84
N ASN A 153 -3.69 13.01 11.50
CA ASN A 153 -3.40 14.21 10.73
C ASN A 153 -4.66 14.85 10.11
N HIS A 154 -5.88 14.50 10.54
CA HIS A 154 -7.12 14.99 9.96
C HIS A 154 -7.22 16.54 9.92
N ARG A 155 -6.71 17.23 10.95
CA ARG A 155 -6.68 18.70 11.00
C ARG A 155 -5.75 19.28 9.94
N LEU A 156 -4.57 18.68 9.74
CA LEU A 156 -3.62 19.07 8.71
C LEU A 156 -4.24 18.84 7.31
N ILE A 157 -4.80 17.67 7.06
CA ILE A 157 -5.47 17.30 5.80
C ILE A 157 -6.58 18.31 5.49
N ARG A 158 -7.46 18.59 6.45
CA ARG A 158 -8.54 19.58 6.27
C ARG A 158 -8.01 20.98 5.93
N SER A 159 -6.96 21.42 6.65
CA SER A 159 -6.33 22.74 6.41
C SER A 159 -5.70 22.81 5.03
N MET A 160 -4.99 21.78 4.60
CA MET A 160 -4.34 21.70 3.30
C MET A 160 -5.38 21.61 2.17
N ALA A 161 -6.39 20.75 2.29
CA ALA A 161 -7.47 20.63 1.31
C ALA A 161 -8.19 21.97 1.12
N ARG A 162 -8.52 22.65 2.21
CA ARG A 162 -9.13 23.99 2.13
C ARG A 162 -8.21 24.98 1.41
N ARG A 163 -6.93 24.97 1.73
CA ARG A 163 -5.95 25.85 1.06
C ARG A 163 -5.81 25.52 -0.42
N ASP A 164 -5.75 24.25 -0.79
CA ASP A 164 -5.63 23.81 -2.18
C ASP A 164 -6.86 24.20 -3.00
N ILE A 165 -8.06 23.99 -2.46
CA ILE A 165 -9.31 24.41 -3.10
C ILE A 165 -9.34 25.93 -3.30
N LEU A 166 -8.99 26.70 -2.28
CA LEU A 166 -8.94 28.15 -2.37
C LEU A 166 -7.79 28.66 -3.28
N ALA A 167 -6.64 27.98 -3.27
CA ALA A 167 -5.46 28.38 -4.06
C ALA A 167 -5.64 28.15 -5.56
N ARG A 168 -6.45 27.17 -5.97
CA ARG A 168 -6.73 26.88 -7.40
C ARG A 168 -7.33 28.10 -8.13
N TYR A 169 -7.99 28.97 -7.40
CA TYR A 169 -8.81 30.05 -7.96
C TYR A 169 -8.36 31.43 -7.50
N ARG A 170 -7.37 31.54 -6.61
CA ARG A 170 -6.80 32.81 -6.16
C ARG A 170 -6.21 33.60 -7.33
N GLY A 171 -6.72 34.81 -7.54
CA GLY A 171 -6.22 35.73 -8.56
C GLY A 171 -6.94 35.66 -9.89
N SER A 172 -7.93 34.79 -10.08
CA SER A 172 -8.80 34.83 -11.26
C SER A 172 -10.10 35.60 -10.95
N PHE A 173 -10.63 36.26 -11.97
CA PHE A 173 -11.92 36.94 -11.88
C PHE A 173 -13.03 35.90 -11.65
N GLY A 174 -13.51 35.77 -10.39
CA GLY A 174 -14.56 34.81 -10.07
C GLY A 174 -14.17 33.63 -9.18
N ASP A 175 -12.93 33.59 -8.69
CA ASP A 175 -12.41 32.70 -7.61
C ASP A 175 -13.12 31.31 -7.51
N VAL A 176 -14.06 31.13 -6.58
CA VAL A 176 -14.80 29.86 -6.35
C VAL A 176 -15.70 29.48 -7.53
N PHE A 177 -16.14 30.43 -8.37
CA PHE A 177 -17.01 30.19 -9.51
C PHE A 177 -16.40 29.21 -10.53
N TRP A 178 -15.08 29.28 -10.76
CA TRP A 178 -14.37 28.36 -11.67
C TRP A 178 -14.37 26.92 -11.21
N THR A 179 -14.48 26.66 -9.89
CA THR A 179 -14.59 25.28 -9.36
C THR A 179 -15.82 24.57 -9.87
N ILE A 180 -16.88 25.35 -10.06
CA ILE A 180 -18.16 24.84 -10.55
C ILE A 180 -18.24 24.93 -12.07
N LEU A 181 -17.75 26.04 -12.63
CA LEU A 181 -17.88 26.31 -14.06
C LEU A 181 -17.06 25.34 -14.93
N ASN A 182 -15.83 25.01 -14.56
CA ASN A 182 -14.99 24.09 -15.36
C ASN A 182 -15.61 22.69 -15.53
N PRO A 183 -16.06 21.99 -14.46
CA PRO A 183 -16.78 20.73 -14.62
C PRO A 183 -18.07 20.89 -15.43
N LEU A 184 -18.83 21.98 -15.22
CA LEU A 184 -20.07 22.23 -15.96
C LEU A 184 -19.80 22.48 -17.46
N LEU A 185 -18.78 23.25 -17.81
CA LEU A 185 -18.40 23.47 -19.21
C LEU A 185 -17.97 22.15 -19.88
N LEU A 186 -17.18 21.34 -19.17
CA LEU A 186 -16.80 20.02 -19.67
C LEU A 186 -18.03 19.14 -19.89
N MET A 187 -18.93 19.09 -18.92
CA MET A 187 -20.20 18.35 -19.02
C MET A 187 -21.07 18.89 -20.17
N ALA A 188 -21.17 20.20 -20.31
CA ALA A 188 -21.91 20.84 -21.40
C ALA A 188 -21.32 20.51 -22.77
N THR A 189 -19.99 20.49 -22.89
CA THR A 189 -19.29 20.13 -24.14
C THR A 189 -19.58 18.68 -24.53
N TYR A 190 -19.46 17.75 -23.59
CA TYR A 190 -19.78 16.34 -23.86
C TYR A 190 -21.28 16.14 -24.17
N PHE A 191 -22.17 16.84 -23.44
CA PHE A 191 -23.60 16.80 -23.71
C PHE A 191 -23.90 17.35 -25.12
N PHE A 192 -23.27 18.46 -25.52
CA PHE A 192 -23.41 19.02 -26.87
C PHE A 192 -23.01 17.98 -27.93
N VAL A 193 -21.80 17.39 -27.79
CA VAL A 193 -21.28 16.44 -28.79
C VAL A 193 -22.14 15.17 -28.84
N PHE A 194 -22.33 14.49 -27.72
CA PHE A 194 -23.00 13.18 -27.69
C PHE A 194 -24.54 13.30 -27.68
N GLY A 195 -25.08 14.28 -26.99
CA GLY A 195 -26.53 14.45 -26.86
C GLY A 195 -27.17 15.19 -28.04
N ILE A 196 -26.52 16.23 -28.56
CA ILE A 196 -27.06 17.07 -29.62
C ILE A 196 -26.53 16.65 -31.00
N VAL A 197 -25.23 16.58 -31.18
CA VAL A 197 -24.61 16.29 -32.50
C VAL A 197 -24.80 14.81 -32.87
N LEU A 198 -24.37 13.90 -31.98
CA LEU A 198 -24.46 12.45 -32.21
C LEU A 198 -25.84 11.87 -31.89
N GLN A 199 -26.74 12.65 -31.30
CA GLN A 199 -28.10 12.26 -30.94
C GLN A 199 -28.15 10.92 -30.15
N SER A 200 -27.14 10.66 -29.33
CA SER A 200 -27.08 9.47 -28.51
C SER A 200 -28.24 9.43 -27.51
N ARG A 201 -28.88 8.27 -27.42
CA ARG A 201 -30.03 8.04 -26.54
C ARG A 201 -29.78 6.82 -25.69
N PHE A 202 -29.92 6.93 -24.38
CA PHE A 202 -29.56 5.86 -23.44
C PHE A 202 -30.58 5.71 -22.32
N GLY A 203 -30.62 4.51 -21.74
CA GLY A 203 -31.48 4.18 -20.64
C GLY A 203 -32.93 3.93 -21.04
N ALA A 204 -33.81 3.90 -20.05
CA ALA A 204 -35.27 3.72 -20.25
C ALA A 204 -35.91 4.96 -20.85
N ASP A 205 -35.36 6.16 -20.57
CA ASP A 205 -35.81 7.43 -21.10
C ASP A 205 -34.97 7.84 -22.31
N GLN A 206 -35.50 7.65 -23.51
CA GLN A 206 -34.87 7.95 -24.80
C GLN A 206 -34.88 9.46 -25.16
N SER A 207 -35.26 10.31 -24.21
CA SER A 207 -35.24 11.76 -24.39
C SER A 207 -33.82 12.34 -24.29
N ARG A 208 -33.64 13.57 -24.77
CA ARG A 208 -32.35 14.30 -24.63
C ARG A 208 -32.05 14.58 -23.14
N THR A 209 -33.06 14.82 -22.34
CA THR A 209 -32.93 15.02 -20.89
C THR A 209 -32.54 13.73 -20.18
N GLY A 210 -33.13 12.59 -20.57
CA GLY A 210 -32.74 11.26 -20.09
C GLY A 210 -31.25 10.95 -20.37
N PHE A 211 -30.78 11.25 -21.60
CA PHE A 211 -29.37 11.14 -21.94
C PHE A 211 -28.50 12.04 -21.05
N ALA A 212 -28.88 13.32 -20.86
CA ALA A 212 -28.10 14.23 -20.02
C ALA A 212 -27.93 13.72 -18.60
N LEU A 213 -29.04 13.28 -17.98
CA LEU A 213 -29.00 12.71 -16.63
C LEU A 213 -28.14 11.44 -16.56
N TYR A 214 -28.26 10.55 -17.55
CA TYR A 214 -27.49 9.31 -17.62
C TYR A 214 -26.00 9.56 -17.75
N PHE A 215 -25.62 10.53 -18.61
CA PHE A 215 -24.23 10.95 -18.78
C PHE A 215 -23.67 11.62 -17.53
N LEU A 216 -24.41 12.60 -16.98
CA LEU A 216 -23.97 13.34 -15.79
C LEU A 216 -23.78 12.42 -14.58
N ALA A 217 -24.70 11.46 -14.36
CA ALA A 217 -24.57 10.47 -13.28
C ALA A 217 -23.25 9.64 -13.40
N GLY A 218 -22.82 9.33 -14.63
CA GLY A 218 -21.57 8.64 -14.87
C GLY A 218 -20.33 9.52 -14.74
N MET A 219 -20.48 10.84 -15.00
CA MET A 219 -19.38 11.79 -14.88
C MET A 219 -18.98 12.10 -13.44
N LEU A 220 -19.91 12.00 -12.48
CA LEU A 220 -19.63 12.29 -11.06
C LEU A 220 -18.45 11.45 -10.51
N PRO A 221 -18.52 10.10 -10.51
CA PRO A 221 -17.44 9.29 -9.99
C PRO A 221 -16.16 9.40 -10.85
N TRP A 222 -16.31 9.67 -12.15
CA TRP A 222 -15.14 9.85 -13.04
C TRP A 222 -14.34 11.09 -12.66
N LEU A 223 -14.97 12.25 -12.50
CA LEU A 223 -14.27 13.50 -12.15
C LEU A 223 -13.56 13.40 -10.80
N ALA A 224 -14.24 12.83 -9.80
CA ALA A 224 -13.67 12.62 -8.49
C ALA A 224 -12.47 11.67 -8.47
N PHE A 225 -12.39 10.76 -9.44
CA PHE A 225 -11.27 9.85 -9.66
C PHE A 225 -10.16 10.48 -10.50
N SER A 226 -10.51 11.00 -11.68
CA SER A 226 -9.53 11.40 -12.69
C SER A 226 -8.71 12.62 -12.28
N GLU A 227 -9.32 13.58 -11.58
CA GLU A 227 -8.65 14.80 -11.14
C GLU A 227 -7.52 14.52 -10.12
N PRO A 228 -7.76 13.81 -8.99
CA PRO A 228 -6.70 13.47 -8.04
C PRO A 228 -5.62 12.59 -8.68
N VAL A 229 -6.00 11.59 -9.47
CA VAL A 229 -5.06 10.64 -10.10
C VAL A 229 -4.17 11.35 -11.11
N GLY A 230 -4.71 12.26 -11.93
CA GLY A 230 -3.94 13.03 -12.90
C GLY A 230 -2.87 13.93 -12.24
N ARG A 231 -3.16 14.44 -11.04
CA ARG A 231 -2.23 15.31 -10.28
C ARG A 231 -1.29 14.54 -9.35
N ALA A 232 -1.61 13.29 -9.02
CA ALA A 232 -0.87 12.51 -8.02
C ALA A 232 0.62 12.37 -8.35
N ALA A 233 0.97 12.22 -9.63
CA ALA A 233 2.36 12.09 -10.09
C ALA A 233 3.24 13.30 -9.72
N TYR A 234 2.67 14.48 -9.61
CA TYR A 234 3.41 15.71 -9.35
C TYR A 234 3.36 16.18 -7.90
N VAL A 235 2.46 15.60 -7.06
CA VAL A 235 2.14 16.13 -5.74
C VAL A 235 3.34 16.22 -4.79
N ILE A 236 4.29 15.31 -4.86
CA ILE A 236 5.51 15.33 -4.03
C ILE A 236 6.49 16.37 -4.56
N LEU A 237 6.64 16.49 -5.89
CA LEU A 237 7.53 17.46 -6.53
C LEU A 237 7.05 18.91 -6.33
N GLU A 238 5.74 19.15 -6.41
CA GLU A 238 5.13 20.45 -6.10
C GLU A 238 5.38 20.88 -4.64
N HIS A 239 5.50 19.89 -3.74
CA HIS A 239 5.68 20.11 -2.32
C HIS A 239 7.09 19.77 -1.81
N ARG A 240 8.12 19.88 -2.66
CA ARG A 240 9.52 19.53 -2.34
C ARG A 240 10.05 20.18 -1.05
N ASN A 241 9.56 21.36 -0.70
CA ASN A 241 9.96 22.06 0.53
C ASN A 241 9.52 21.31 1.80
N PHE A 242 8.47 20.48 1.74
CA PHE A 242 8.04 19.66 2.85
C PHE A 242 8.83 18.35 2.93
N VAL A 243 9.35 17.84 1.81
CA VAL A 243 10.18 16.62 1.78
C VAL A 243 11.47 16.81 2.57
N LYS A 244 12.05 18.00 2.53
CA LYS A 244 13.28 18.36 3.27
C LYS A 244 13.04 18.60 4.77
N LYS A 245 11.80 18.61 5.24
CA LYS A 245 11.46 18.77 6.66
C LYS A 245 11.24 17.39 7.28
N LEU A 246 12.10 17.02 8.23
CA LEU A 246 12.12 15.70 8.90
C LEU A 246 10.80 15.28 9.56
N VAL A 247 9.92 16.21 9.91
CA VAL A 247 8.72 15.97 10.74
C VAL A 247 7.40 16.01 9.93
N PHE A 248 7.44 16.29 8.61
CA PHE A 248 6.22 16.43 7.85
C PHE A 248 5.67 15.05 7.38
N PRO A 249 4.39 14.72 7.63
CA PRO A 249 3.78 13.46 7.22
C PRO A 249 3.45 13.50 5.71
N LEU A 250 4.43 13.15 4.86
CA LEU A 250 4.30 13.17 3.39
C LEU A 250 3.13 12.34 2.87
N ASP A 251 2.73 11.31 3.62
CA ASP A 251 1.60 10.42 3.29
C ASP A 251 0.27 11.21 3.17
N THR A 252 0.18 12.40 3.78
CA THR A 252 -1.02 13.23 3.75
C THR A 252 -1.19 14.02 2.45
N LEU A 253 -0.14 14.18 1.64
CA LEU A 253 -0.21 14.94 0.38
C LEU A 253 -1.15 14.29 -0.65
N PRO A 254 -1.04 12.96 -0.95
CA PRO A 254 -2.01 12.30 -1.82
C PRO A 254 -3.43 12.27 -1.23
N VAL A 255 -3.56 12.12 0.10
CA VAL A 255 -4.87 12.19 0.78
C VAL A 255 -5.55 13.53 0.51
N ASN A 256 -4.79 14.62 0.58
CA ASN A 256 -5.29 15.96 0.31
C ASN A 256 -5.87 16.10 -1.11
N GLN A 257 -5.22 15.51 -2.12
CA GLN A 257 -5.72 15.51 -3.50
C GLN A 257 -7.07 14.79 -3.60
N VAL A 258 -7.19 13.63 -2.94
CA VAL A 258 -8.44 12.85 -2.94
C VAL A 258 -9.56 13.57 -2.22
N VAL A 259 -9.27 14.22 -1.09
CA VAL A 259 -10.26 15.04 -0.35
C VAL A 259 -10.71 16.23 -1.21
N SER A 260 -9.82 16.87 -1.95
CA SER A 260 -10.18 17.92 -2.89
C SER A 260 -11.08 17.42 -4.02
N GLY A 261 -10.79 16.24 -4.59
CA GLY A 261 -11.65 15.59 -5.59
C GLY A 261 -13.04 15.24 -5.03
N LEU A 262 -13.12 14.76 -3.78
CA LEU A 262 -14.38 14.50 -3.11
C LEU A 262 -15.23 15.77 -2.96
N VAL A 263 -14.61 16.91 -2.63
CA VAL A 263 -15.33 18.19 -2.54
C VAL A 263 -15.89 18.57 -3.91
N THR A 264 -15.13 18.43 -4.99
CA THR A 264 -15.60 18.66 -6.36
C THR A 264 -16.77 17.73 -6.71
N GLU A 265 -16.70 16.45 -6.33
CA GLU A 265 -17.79 15.49 -6.53
C GLU A 265 -19.05 15.86 -5.77
N LEU A 266 -18.93 16.27 -4.50
CA LEU A 266 -20.08 16.67 -3.69
C LEU A 266 -20.79 17.91 -4.27
N PHE A 267 -20.03 18.88 -4.79
CA PHE A 267 -20.61 20.00 -5.53
C PHE A 267 -21.32 19.55 -6.80
N GLY A 268 -20.67 18.70 -7.61
CA GLY A 268 -21.28 18.12 -8.80
C GLY A 268 -22.54 17.32 -8.50
N ALA A 269 -22.53 16.52 -7.43
CA ALA A 269 -23.69 15.75 -6.97
C ALA A 269 -24.84 16.68 -6.51
N GLY A 270 -24.52 17.79 -5.82
CA GLY A 270 -25.50 18.81 -5.45
C GLY A 270 -26.18 19.43 -6.66
N VAL A 271 -25.40 19.84 -7.66
CA VAL A 271 -25.93 20.35 -8.94
C VAL A 271 -26.79 19.31 -9.65
N PHE A 272 -26.30 18.06 -9.69
CA PHE A 272 -27.02 16.95 -10.31
C PHE A 272 -28.35 16.64 -9.63
N ILE A 273 -28.37 16.58 -8.28
CA ILE A 273 -29.60 16.35 -7.50
C ILE A 273 -30.60 17.50 -7.71
N THR A 274 -30.10 18.74 -7.77
CA THR A 274 -30.96 19.91 -8.08
C THR A 274 -31.56 19.77 -9.47
N GLY A 275 -30.76 19.41 -10.48
CA GLY A 275 -31.25 19.13 -11.83
C GLY A 275 -32.26 17.98 -11.87
N LEU A 276 -32.01 16.91 -11.12
CA LEU A 276 -32.94 15.77 -11.02
C LEU A 276 -34.31 16.18 -10.41
N LEU A 277 -34.28 17.01 -9.35
CA LEU A 277 -35.48 17.56 -8.74
C LEU A 277 -36.28 18.43 -9.71
N ILE A 278 -35.64 19.27 -10.51
CA ILE A 278 -36.27 20.12 -11.50
C ILE A 278 -36.91 19.29 -12.62
N ILE A 279 -36.19 18.24 -13.10
CA ILE A 279 -36.61 17.46 -14.28
C ILE A 279 -37.58 16.33 -13.90
N ARG A 280 -37.33 15.62 -12.82
CA ARG A 280 -38.12 14.44 -12.41
C ARG A 280 -39.03 14.67 -11.20
N HIS A 281 -38.92 15.84 -10.56
CA HIS A 281 -39.68 16.22 -9.35
C HIS A 281 -39.53 15.25 -8.17
N ALA A 282 -38.55 14.32 -8.23
CA ALA A 282 -38.29 13.34 -7.18
C ALA A 282 -36.83 12.91 -7.15
N VAL A 283 -36.34 12.57 -5.97
CA VAL A 283 -35.04 11.91 -5.77
C VAL A 283 -35.32 10.50 -5.27
N PRO A 284 -34.78 9.46 -5.91
CA PRO A 284 -34.99 8.09 -5.47
C PRO A 284 -34.42 7.84 -4.06
N ALA A 285 -35.13 7.10 -3.22
CA ALA A 285 -34.61 6.71 -1.89
C ALA A 285 -33.33 5.88 -1.96
N ALA A 286 -33.05 5.26 -3.10
CA ALA A 286 -31.80 4.54 -3.37
C ALA A 286 -30.55 5.42 -3.22
N VAL A 287 -30.65 6.76 -3.22
CA VAL A 287 -29.54 7.69 -2.93
C VAL A 287 -28.89 7.40 -1.57
N LEU A 288 -29.59 6.78 -0.63
CA LEU A 288 -29.03 6.32 0.64
C LEU A 288 -27.90 5.26 0.48
N TRP A 289 -27.80 4.58 -0.67
CA TRP A 289 -26.71 3.67 -1.00
C TRP A 289 -25.43 4.39 -1.47
N LEU A 290 -25.49 5.70 -1.70
CA LEU A 290 -24.33 6.47 -2.18
C LEU A 290 -23.07 6.31 -1.29
N PRO A 291 -23.13 6.34 0.06
CA PRO A 291 -21.95 6.13 0.89
C PRO A 291 -21.27 4.78 0.66
N VAL A 292 -22.03 3.73 0.31
CA VAL A 292 -21.50 2.38 0.05
C VAL A 292 -20.70 2.34 -1.26
N LEU A 293 -20.92 3.26 -2.18
CA LEU A 293 -20.15 3.47 -3.41
C LEU A 293 -19.00 4.45 -3.20
N LEU A 294 -19.23 5.54 -2.45
CA LEU A 294 -18.22 6.57 -2.17
C LEU A 294 -17.01 6.03 -1.40
N ILE A 295 -17.22 5.22 -0.37
CA ILE A 295 -16.12 4.71 0.45
C ILE A 295 -15.12 3.90 -0.40
N PRO A 296 -15.52 2.85 -1.15
CA PRO A 296 -14.59 2.10 -1.98
C PRO A 296 -14.01 2.95 -3.11
N GLN A 297 -14.74 3.93 -3.65
CA GLN A 297 -14.22 4.89 -4.62
C GLN A 297 -13.04 5.70 -4.04
N LEU A 298 -13.19 6.25 -2.84
CA LEU A 298 -12.14 7.03 -2.16
C LEU A 298 -10.92 6.15 -1.83
N LEU A 299 -11.13 4.93 -1.34
CA LEU A 299 -10.06 3.99 -1.05
C LEU A 299 -9.29 3.59 -2.31
N PHE A 300 -10.01 3.29 -3.39
CA PHE A 300 -9.44 2.97 -4.70
C PHE A 300 -8.60 4.12 -5.25
N THR A 301 -9.18 5.33 -5.28
CA THR A 301 -8.50 6.52 -5.76
C THR A 301 -7.25 6.84 -4.94
N LEU A 302 -7.36 6.76 -3.61
CA LEU A 302 -6.23 7.06 -2.71
C LEU A 302 -5.09 6.05 -2.85
N GLY A 303 -5.42 4.76 -3.00
CA GLY A 303 -4.42 3.73 -3.26
C GLY A 303 -3.61 4.00 -4.52
N ILE A 304 -4.27 4.37 -5.60
CA ILE A 304 -3.62 4.75 -6.86
C ILE A 304 -2.82 6.05 -6.68
N CYS A 305 -3.36 7.06 -5.98
CA CYS A 305 -2.66 8.31 -5.74
C CYS A 305 -1.36 8.11 -4.94
N TRP A 306 -1.35 7.28 -3.91
CA TRP A 306 -0.11 6.95 -3.19
C TRP A 306 0.90 6.26 -4.08
N PHE A 307 0.46 5.29 -4.89
CA PHE A 307 1.33 4.60 -5.83
C PHE A 307 1.97 5.55 -6.83
N LEU A 308 1.17 6.39 -7.47
CA LEU A 308 1.62 7.35 -8.48
C LEU A 308 2.47 8.47 -7.87
N ALA A 309 2.13 8.97 -6.68
CA ALA A 309 2.90 9.99 -6.00
C ALA A 309 4.32 9.51 -5.68
N ALA A 310 4.47 8.25 -5.25
CA ALA A 310 5.79 7.68 -5.01
C ALA A 310 6.57 7.47 -6.32
N LEU A 311 5.91 6.96 -7.36
CA LEU A 311 6.53 6.70 -8.66
C LEU A 311 6.93 8.01 -9.37
N GLY A 312 6.13 9.08 -9.23
CA GLY A 312 6.37 10.39 -9.84
C GLY A 312 7.65 11.08 -9.36
N VAL A 313 8.16 10.73 -8.18
CA VAL A 313 9.47 11.22 -7.69
C VAL A 313 10.61 10.71 -8.57
N TYR A 314 10.49 9.47 -9.08
CA TYR A 314 11.53 8.82 -9.88
C TYR A 314 11.31 8.99 -11.40
N MET A 315 10.06 9.21 -11.82
CA MET A 315 9.67 9.31 -13.23
C MET A 315 8.99 10.65 -13.50
N ARG A 316 9.72 11.63 -14.00
CA ARG A 316 9.19 12.98 -14.26
C ARG A 316 8.10 13.03 -15.33
N ASP A 317 8.15 12.11 -16.29
CA ASP A 317 7.18 12.06 -17.42
C ASP A 317 5.89 11.31 -17.05
N LEU A 318 5.81 10.77 -15.82
CA LEU A 318 4.65 9.97 -15.38
C LEU A 318 3.33 10.73 -15.51
N GLY A 319 3.32 12.03 -15.27
CA GLY A 319 2.10 12.84 -15.39
C GLY A 319 1.58 12.92 -16.81
N GLN A 320 2.45 12.99 -17.83
CA GLN A 320 2.06 12.98 -19.25
C GLN A 320 1.50 11.61 -19.63
N ILE A 321 2.15 10.53 -19.17
CA ILE A 321 1.66 9.16 -19.36
C ILE A 321 0.27 9.01 -18.73
N MET A 322 0.08 9.52 -17.51
CA MET A 322 -1.21 9.44 -16.83
C MET A 322 -2.32 10.21 -17.51
N ALA A 323 -2.03 11.36 -18.14
CA ALA A 323 -3.01 12.09 -18.95
C ALA A 323 -3.54 11.24 -20.11
N LEU A 324 -2.64 10.54 -20.82
CA LEU A 324 -3.02 9.60 -21.90
C LEU A 324 -3.81 8.41 -21.33
N VAL A 325 -3.32 7.79 -20.27
CA VAL A 325 -3.98 6.63 -19.63
C VAL A 325 -5.40 7.00 -19.18
N LEU A 326 -5.59 8.15 -18.52
CA LEU A 326 -6.90 8.61 -18.09
C LEU A 326 -7.83 8.87 -19.28
N THR A 327 -7.33 9.44 -20.38
CA THR A 327 -8.13 9.63 -21.58
C THR A 327 -8.60 8.29 -22.15
N MET A 328 -7.70 7.31 -22.27
CA MET A 328 -8.06 5.96 -22.72
C MET A 328 -9.05 5.29 -21.77
N TRP A 329 -8.83 5.39 -20.46
CA TRP A 329 -9.69 4.79 -19.45
C TRP A 329 -11.11 5.38 -19.44
N PHE A 330 -11.22 6.71 -19.71
CA PHE A 330 -12.50 7.37 -19.89
C PHE A 330 -13.35 6.72 -20.99
N PHE A 331 -12.74 6.47 -22.15
CA PHE A 331 -13.43 5.85 -23.29
C PHE A 331 -13.68 4.34 -23.11
N ILE A 332 -12.83 3.65 -22.34
CA ILE A 332 -13.07 2.23 -22.00
C ILE A 332 -14.24 2.11 -21.00
N THR A 333 -14.48 3.14 -20.18
CA THR A 333 -15.59 3.17 -19.25
C THR A 333 -16.84 3.74 -19.97
N PRO A 334 -18.00 3.06 -19.96
CA PRO A 334 -19.18 3.48 -20.73
C PRO A 334 -19.87 4.69 -20.05
N ILE A 335 -19.17 5.83 -20.04
CA ILE A 335 -19.69 7.11 -19.52
C ILE A 335 -20.53 7.79 -20.60
N CYS A 336 -19.98 7.89 -21.84
CA CYS A 336 -20.58 8.60 -22.97
C CYS A 336 -21.42 7.73 -23.88
N TYR A 337 -21.48 6.42 -23.64
CA TYR A 337 -22.23 5.47 -24.46
C TYR A 337 -22.87 4.39 -23.58
N GLN A 338 -23.85 3.70 -24.15
CA GLN A 338 -24.50 2.57 -23.49
C GLN A 338 -23.74 1.27 -23.80
N GLU A 339 -23.68 0.35 -22.85
CA GLU A 339 -23.22 -1.01 -23.10
C GLU A 339 -24.11 -1.64 -24.17
N SER A 340 -23.54 -1.85 -25.35
CA SER A 340 -24.28 -2.41 -26.48
C SER A 340 -24.37 -3.94 -26.31
N THR A 341 -25.55 -4.49 -26.57
CA THR A 341 -25.75 -5.94 -26.66
C THR A 341 -24.96 -6.59 -27.80
N ASN A 342 -24.46 -5.78 -28.74
CA ASN A 342 -23.69 -6.23 -29.91
C ASN A 342 -22.17 -6.32 -29.65
N LEU A 343 -21.71 -5.97 -28.43
CA LEU A 343 -20.30 -6.12 -28.07
C LEU A 343 -19.93 -7.61 -27.96
N SER A 344 -18.71 -7.94 -28.40
CA SER A 344 -18.23 -9.32 -28.21
C SER A 344 -18.19 -9.67 -26.72
N PRO A 345 -18.46 -10.93 -26.34
CA PRO A 345 -18.43 -11.35 -24.93
C PRO A 345 -17.10 -11.05 -24.23
N ALA A 346 -15.99 -11.10 -24.96
CA ALA A 346 -14.66 -10.78 -24.43
C ALA A 346 -14.53 -9.30 -24.06
N ILE A 347 -15.01 -8.38 -24.90
CA ILE A 347 -14.98 -6.93 -24.62
C ILE A 347 -15.87 -6.61 -23.44
N SER A 348 -17.09 -7.13 -23.41
CA SER A 348 -18.01 -6.95 -22.28
C SER A 348 -17.43 -7.49 -20.96
N ALA A 349 -16.75 -8.64 -21.00
CA ALA A 349 -16.09 -9.20 -19.82
C ALA A 349 -14.97 -8.28 -19.31
N VAL A 350 -14.12 -7.72 -20.18
CA VAL A 350 -13.08 -6.77 -19.83
C VAL A 350 -13.68 -5.50 -19.21
N MET A 351 -14.72 -4.94 -19.82
CA MET A 351 -15.40 -3.74 -19.30
C MET A 351 -15.98 -3.96 -17.90
N ARG A 352 -16.61 -5.12 -17.66
CA ARG A 352 -17.17 -5.47 -16.32
C ARG A 352 -16.11 -5.72 -15.25
N GLN A 353 -14.85 -5.96 -15.63
CA GLN A 353 -13.73 -6.03 -14.69
C GLN A 353 -13.24 -4.63 -14.26
N ASN A 354 -13.57 -3.58 -15.00
CA ASN A 354 -13.16 -2.21 -14.72
C ASN A 354 -13.85 -1.69 -13.44
N PRO A 355 -13.12 -1.29 -12.38
CA PRO A 355 -13.69 -0.74 -11.17
C PRO A 355 -14.53 0.53 -11.40
N LEU A 356 -14.12 1.37 -12.36
CA LEU A 356 -14.86 2.58 -12.71
C LEU A 356 -16.18 2.27 -13.42
N TYR A 357 -16.25 1.18 -14.19
CA TYR A 357 -17.52 0.69 -14.73
C TYR A 357 -18.52 0.38 -13.62
N VAL A 358 -18.07 -0.33 -12.57
CA VAL A 358 -18.92 -0.69 -11.43
C VAL A 358 -19.43 0.57 -10.70
N LEU A 359 -18.54 1.56 -10.52
CA LEU A 359 -18.94 2.86 -9.93
C LEU A 359 -19.96 3.58 -10.79
N VAL A 360 -19.69 3.79 -12.07
CA VAL A 360 -20.61 4.47 -13.01
C VAL A 360 -21.97 3.77 -13.05
N ARG A 361 -21.98 2.45 -13.13
CA ARG A 361 -23.23 1.65 -13.12
C ARG A 361 -23.95 1.78 -11.79
N GLY A 362 -23.23 1.76 -10.66
CA GLY A 362 -23.79 1.95 -9.33
C GLY A 362 -24.43 3.32 -9.13
N TYR A 363 -23.77 4.39 -9.60
CA TYR A 363 -24.32 5.75 -9.53
C TYR A 363 -25.61 5.89 -10.36
N ARG A 364 -25.65 5.29 -11.56
CA ARG A 364 -26.87 5.27 -12.39
C ARG A 364 -28.00 4.48 -11.73
N ALA A 365 -27.70 3.31 -11.17
CA ALA A 365 -28.68 2.51 -10.43
C ALA A 365 -29.31 3.32 -9.27
N VAL A 366 -28.48 4.01 -8.50
CA VAL A 366 -28.91 4.77 -7.32
C VAL A 366 -29.67 6.04 -7.69
N PHE A 367 -29.18 6.82 -8.65
CA PHE A 367 -29.76 8.13 -8.99
C PHE A 367 -30.90 8.07 -10.01
N LEU A 368 -30.86 7.14 -10.95
CA LEU A 368 -31.77 7.13 -12.11
C LEU A 368 -32.73 5.95 -12.12
N GLU A 369 -32.26 4.78 -11.72
CA GLU A 369 -33.05 3.55 -11.76
C GLU A 369 -33.77 3.26 -10.43
N GLY A 370 -33.35 3.91 -9.33
CA GLY A 370 -34.04 3.83 -8.03
C GLY A 370 -33.83 2.52 -7.28
N HIS A 371 -32.79 1.75 -7.58
CA HIS A 371 -32.47 0.50 -6.90
C HIS A 371 -31.03 0.46 -6.35
N ALA A 372 -30.77 -0.50 -5.46
CA ALA A 372 -29.44 -0.73 -4.90
C ALA A 372 -28.45 -1.18 -6.00
N PRO A 373 -27.16 -0.87 -5.84
CA PRO A 373 -26.10 -1.40 -6.71
C PRO A 373 -26.08 -2.93 -6.69
N GLU A 374 -25.66 -3.55 -7.78
CA GLU A 374 -25.51 -5.00 -7.89
C GLU A 374 -24.49 -5.51 -6.85
N PHE A 375 -24.90 -6.51 -6.07
CA PHE A 375 -24.13 -6.98 -4.91
C PHE A 375 -22.74 -7.53 -5.28
N LEU A 376 -22.64 -8.43 -6.27
CA LEU A 376 -21.38 -9.10 -6.61
C LEU A 376 -20.33 -8.14 -7.20
N PRO A 377 -20.66 -7.25 -8.16
CA PRO A 377 -19.75 -6.20 -8.62
C PRO A 377 -19.32 -5.25 -7.49
N LEU A 378 -20.24 -4.91 -6.59
CA LEU A 378 -19.95 -4.04 -5.44
C LEU A 378 -18.94 -4.67 -4.48
N VAL A 379 -19.12 -5.95 -4.10
CA VAL A 379 -18.16 -6.68 -3.25
C VAL A 379 -16.79 -6.72 -3.92
N LYS A 380 -16.73 -6.99 -5.21
CA LYS A 380 -15.50 -7.00 -5.98
C LYS A 380 -14.81 -5.63 -5.97
N LEU A 381 -15.57 -4.54 -6.14
CA LEU A 381 -15.07 -3.18 -6.03
C LEU A 381 -14.45 -2.91 -4.66
N TRP A 382 -15.11 -3.33 -3.57
CA TRP A 382 -14.60 -3.21 -2.21
C TRP A 382 -13.29 -3.96 -2.01
N VAL A 383 -13.19 -5.19 -2.50
CA VAL A 383 -11.96 -6.00 -2.39
C VAL A 383 -10.81 -5.33 -3.15
N ILE A 384 -11.04 -4.89 -4.38
CA ILE A 384 -10.03 -4.20 -5.19
C ILE A 384 -9.61 -2.88 -4.53
N ALA A 385 -10.58 -2.10 -4.04
CA ALA A 385 -10.32 -0.82 -3.39
C ALA A 385 -9.48 -0.97 -2.12
N LEU A 386 -9.82 -1.93 -1.25
CA LEU A 386 -9.05 -2.23 -0.05
C LEU A 386 -7.64 -2.73 -0.41
N ALA A 387 -7.51 -3.63 -1.37
CA ALA A 387 -6.22 -4.14 -1.82
C ALA A 387 -5.32 -2.99 -2.31
N LEU A 388 -5.82 -2.13 -3.19
CA LEU A 388 -5.05 -0.99 -3.72
C LEU A 388 -4.74 0.06 -2.64
N PHE A 389 -5.67 0.32 -1.72
CA PHE A 389 -5.45 1.22 -0.60
C PHE A 389 -4.24 0.80 0.24
N PHE A 390 -4.20 -0.46 0.65
CA PHE A 390 -3.09 -0.95 1.47
C PHE A 390 -1.79 -1.13 0.67
N LEU A 391 -1.85 -1.66 -0.53
CA LEU A 391 -0.68 -1.84 -1.39
C LEU A 391 -0.06 -0.50 -1.78
N GLY A 392 -0.88 0.48 -2.17
CA GLY A 392 -0.43 1.83 -2.52
C GLY A 392 0.24 2.53 -1.34
N HIS A 393 -0.36 2.43 -0.13
CA HIS A 393 0.25 2.99 1.07
C HIS A 393 1.58 2.30 1.43
N VAL A 394 1.66 0.97 1.38
CA VAL A 394 2.89 0.22 1.65
C VAL A 394 4.00 0.61 0.69
N TRP A 395 3.67 0.73 -0.60
CA TRP A 395 4.58 1.17 -1.64
C TRP A 395 5.12 2.57 -1.33
N PHE A 396 4.24 3.53 -1.08
CA PHE A 396 4.60 4.90 -0.72
C PHE A 396 5.47 4.95 0.54
N TYR A 397 5.05 4.23 1.60
CA TYR A 397 5.76 4.21 2.88
C TYR A 397 7.18 3.67 2.78
N ARG A 398 7.40 2.67 1.93
CA ARG A 398 8.74 2.09 1.68
C ARG A 398 9.65 3.08 0.94
N LEU A 399 9.12 3.75 -0.08
CA LEU A 399 9.91 4.63 -0.95
C LEU A 399 10.13 6.02 -0.36
N ARG A 400 9.27 6.50 0.54
CA ARG A 400 9.35 7.87 1.09
C ARG A 400 10.69 8.20 1.75
N LYS A 401 11.42 7.20 2.26
CA LYS A 401 12.73 7.40 2.89
C LYS A 401 13.79 7.91 1.90
N SER A 402 13.67 7.52 0.63
CA SER A 402 14.61 7.88 -0.43
C SER A 402 14.21 9.16 -1.19
N PHE A 403 13.04 9.77 -0.88
CA PHE A 403 12.59 10.95 -1.62
C PHE A 403 13.53 12.15 -1.44
N ALA A 404 14.09 12.32 -0.24
CA ALA A 404 15.01 13.42 0.05
C ALA A 404 16.32 13.33 -0.76
N ASP A 405 16.73 12.14 -1.14
CA ASP A 405 17.96 11.88 -1.89
C ASP A 405 17.76 12.10 -3.41
N VAL A 406 16.52 12.08 -3.90
CA VAL A 406 16.19 12.18 -5.33
C VAL A 406 15.72 13.57 -5.73
N ILE A 407 15.13 14.33 -4.81
CA ILE A 407 14.58 15.68 -5.00
C ILE A 407 15.57 16.78 -4.54
#